data_d78e2b32cc03996ec822f7b4d748727c
#
_entry.id   d78e2b32cc03996ec822f7b4d748727c
#
_cell.length_a   1.000
_cell.length_b   1.000
_cell.length_c   1.000
_cell.angle_alpha   90.00
_cell.angle_beta   90.00
_cell.angle_gamma   90.00
#
_symmetry.space_group_name_H-M   'P 1'
#
loop_
_entity.id
_entity.type
_entity.pdbx_description
1 polymer ?
#
loop_
_entity_poly.entity_id
_entity_poly.type
_entity_poly.pdbx_seq_one_letter_code
_entity_poly.pdbx_strand_id
1 'polypeptide(L)'
;MSHPQPLTPEQALAGAKKRLELPRIVVICGSTRFMAEMAEADLRETAAGRIVVKPGCDMKSPHALWSDPAGAEALKARLDELHRAKIRLADEALVVGDYIGDSTRAEIAYARELGKPVRFTHPVVDPGVAGDRRHGDGPVTTRAGR
;
A
#
# COMPACT_ATOMS: atom_id res chain seq x y z
N MET A 1 -25.64 -26.81 21.51
CA MET A 1 -24.30 -26.31 21.73
C MET A 1 -23.64 -26.00 20.41
N SER A 2 -23.14 -24.77 20.24
CA SER A 2 -22.53 -24.40 18.98
C SER A 2 -21.04 -24.74 18.98
N HIS A 3 -20.54 -25.10 17.83
CA HIS A 3 -19.12 -25.35 17.66
C HIS A 3 -18.39 -24.03 17.40
N PRO A 4 -17.16 -23.87 17.89
CA PRO A 4 -16.39 -22.68 17.56
C PRO A 4 -16.18 -22.59 16.06
N GLN A 5 -16.25 -21.40 15.52
CA GLN A 5 -15.93 -21.17 14.13
C GLN A 5 -14.42 -21.33 13.94
N PRO A 6 -13.97 -21.96 12.85
CA PRO A 6 -12.54 -21.97 12.57
C PRO A 6 -12.05 -20.57 12.28
N LEU A 7 -10.79 -20.31 12.63
CA LEU A 7 -10.17 -19.02 12.35
C LEU A 7 -9.98 -18.86 10.84
N THR A 8 -10.20 -17.66 10.34
CA THR A 8 -9.79 -17.33 8.99
C THR A 8 -8.26 -17.28 8.93
N PRO A 9 -7.67 -17.42 7.74
CA PRO A 9 -6.22 -17.25 7.62
C PRO A 9 -5.72 -15.92 8.19
N GLU A 10 -6.48 -14.85 8.02
CA GLU A 10 -6.12 -13.54 8.55
C GLU A 10 -6.13 -13.53 10.07
N GLN A 11 -7.12 -14.16 10.68
CA GLN A 11 -7.20 -14.27 12.13
C GLN A 11 -6.07 -15.13 12.68
N ALA A 12 -5.74 -16.22 11.98
CA ALA A 12 -4.65 -17.11 12.38
C ALA A 12 -3.31 -16.39 12.32
N LEU A 13 -3.09 -15.59 11.27
CA LEU A 13 -1.87 -14.81 11.13
C LEU A 13 -1.77 -13.76 12.23
N ALA A 14 -2.85 -13.03 12.48
CA ALA A 14 -2.87 -12.01 13.54
C ALA A 14 -2.53 -12.63 14.90
N GLY A 15 -3.10 -13.79 15.20
CA GLY A 15 -2.80 -14.49 16.44
C GLY A 15 -1.36 -14.94 16.53
N ALA A 16 -0.80 -15.45 15.41
CA ALA A 16 0.60 -15.88 15.37
C ALA A 16 1.54 -14.69 15.58
N LYS A 17 1.27 -13.57 14.94
CA LYS A 17 2.08 -12.34 15.12
C LYS A 17 2.08 -11.93 16.58
N LYS A 18 0.91 -11.97 17.22
CA LYS A 18 0.78 -11.59 18.62
C LYS A 18 1.57 -12.52 19.52
N ARG A 19 1.47 -13.84 19.31
CA ARG A 19 2.21 -14.81 20.10
C ARG A 19 3.72 -14.67 19.93
N LEU A 20 4.16 -14.26 18.73
CA LEU A 20 5.57 -14.02 18.47
C LEU A 20 6.01 -12.63 18.90
N GLU A 21 5.08 -11.83 19.40
CA GLU A 21 5.34 -10.45 19.86
C GLU A 21 6.00 -9.61 18.77
N LEU A 22 5.52 -9.75 17.54
CA LEU A 22 6.06 -8.97 16.43
C LEU A 22 5.60 -7.52 16.53
N PRO A 23 6.51 -6.57 16.25
CA PRO A 23 6.07 -5.18 16.09
C PRO A 23 5.10 -5.04 14.93
N ARG A 24 4.39 -3.92 14.88
CA ARG A 24 3.46 -3.63 13.80
C ARG A 24 4.20 -3.61 12.46
N ILE A 25 3.61 -4.24 11.46
CA ILE A 25 4.17 -4.32 10.11
C ILE A 25 3.47 -3.32 9.23
N VAL A 26 4.24 -2.44 8.60
CA VAL A 26 3.74 -1.39 7.71
C VAL A 26 4.21 -1.67 6.29
N VAL A 27 3.27 -1.68 5.33
CA VAL A 27 3.63 -1.76 3.92
C VAL A 27 3.56 -0.35 3.33
N ILE A 28 4.63 0.06 2.67
CA ILE A 28 4.67 1.35 1.97
C ILE A 28 4.13 1.14 0.57
N CYS A 29 3.18 1.97 0.18
CA CYS A 29 2.56 1.98 -1.15
C CYS A 29 2.80 3.33 -1.79
N GLY A 30 2.71 3.40 -3.11
CA GLY A 30 2.85 4.65 -3.83
C GLY A 30 3.55 4.47 -5.16
N SER A 31 3.62 5.55 -5.92
CA SER A 31 4.34 5.54 -7.18
C SER A 31 5.84 5.43 -6.92
N THR A 32 6.53 4.63 -7.72
CA THR A 32 7.99 4.50 -7.58
C THR A 32 8.74 5.79 -7.93
N ARG A 33 8.04 6.80 -8.45
CA ARG A 33 8.66 8.12 -8.60
C ARG A 33 9.05 8.72 -7.25
N PHE A 34 8.45 8.21 -6.18
CA PHE A 34 8.70 8.70 -4.83
C PHE A 34 9.63 7.78 -4.02
N MET A 35 10.60 7.13 -4.69
CA MET A 35 11.51 6.21 -3.98
C MET A 35 12.28 6.90 -2.86
N ALA A 36 12.68 8.16 -3.06
CA ALA A 36 13.40 8.90 -2.01
C ALA A 36 12.49 9.17 -0.82
N GLU A 37 11.24 9.55 -1.08
CA GLU A 37 10.28 9.79 -0.02
C GLU A 37 9.90 8.49 0.69
N MET A 38 9.87 7.37 -0.05
CA MET A 38 9.65 6.06 0.56
C MET A 38 10.79 5.67 1.49
N ALA A 39 12.03 5.99 1.11
CA ALA A 39 13.18 5.73 1.98
C ALA A 39 13.11 6.56 3.25
N GLU A 40 12.65 7.79 3.16
CA GLU A 40 12.48 8.65 4.33
C GLU A 40 11.35 8.11 5.22
N ALA A 41 10.25 7.65 4.63
CA ALA A 41 9.15 7.06 5.38
C ALA A 41 9.61 5.79 6.09
N ASP A 42 10.39 4.94 5.39
CA ASP A 42 10.96 3.73 5.96
C ASP A 42 11.81 4.08 7.19
N LEU A 43 12.67 5.09 7.06
CA LEU A 43 13.52 5.52 8.17
C LEU A 43 12.67 5.91 9.37
N ARG A 44 11.61 6.70 9.16
CA ARG A 44 10.76 7.17 10.26
C ARG A 44 9.98 6.04 10.91
N GLU A 45 9.40 5.15 10.11
CA GLU A 45 8.64 4.02 10.63
C GLU A 45 9.56 3.05 11.35
N THR A 46 10.75 2.81 10.80
CA THR A 46 11.75 1.94 11.44
C THR A 46 12.19 2.53 12.78
N ALA A 47 12.46 3.83 12.82
CA ALA A 47 12.85 4.50 14.06
C ALA A 47 11.74 4.44 15.10
N ALA A 48 10.49 4.35 14.66
CA ALA A 48 9.35 4.20 15.57
C ALA A 48 9.15 2.75 16.02
N GLY A 49 10.00 1.82 15.57
CA GLY A 49 9.94 0.43 16.00
C GLY A 49 9.04 -0.46 15.18
N ARG A 50 8.69 -0.06 13.96
CA ARG A 50 7.83 -0.86 13.10
C ARG A 50 8.64 -1.64 12.07
N ILE A 51 8.10 -2.78 11.66
CA ILE A 51 8.68 -3.55 10.56
C ILE A 51 8.14 -2.95 9.27
N VAL A 52 9.04 -2.65 8.32
CA VAL A 52 8.64 -1.99 7.07
C VAL A 52 8.89 -2.91 5.90
N VAL A 53 7.88 -3.04 5.03
CA VAL A 53 8.04 -3.67 3.72
C VAL A 53 7.64 -2.64 2.67
N LYS A 54 8.32 -2.67 1.52
CA LYS A 54 8.13 -1.63 0.50
C LYS A 54 8.50 -2.16 -0.88
N PRO A 55 8.16 -1.43 -1.96
CA PRO A 55 8.62 -1.82 -3.29
C PRO A 55 10.15 -1.86 -3.35
N GLY A 56 10.68 -2.92 -3.89
CA GLY A 56 12.12 -3.10 -4.00
C GLY A 56 12.68 -2.78 -5.37
N CYS A 57 11.82 -2.54 -6.37
CA CYS A 57 12.24 -2.27 -7.74
C CYS A 57 11.56 -1.03 -8.26
N ASP A 58 12.33 -0.18 -8.93
CA ASP A 58 11.80 0.92 -9.71
C ASP A 58 12.04 0.60 -11.19
N MET A 59 11.06 -0.01 -11.84
CA MET A 59 11.20 -0.44 -13.22
C MET A 59 11.18 0.72 -14.22
N LYS A 60 10.96 1.95 -13.74
CA LYS A 60 11.07 3.14 -14.58
C LYS A 60 12.53 3.50 -14.83
N SER A 61 13.43 3.04 -13.97
CA SER A 61 14.87 3.24 -14.15
C SER A 61 15.45 2.03 -14.88
N PRO A 62 16.41 2.24 -15.80
CA PRO A 62 17.00 1.12 -16.53
C PRO A 62 17.75 0.16 -15.62
N HIS A 63 17.59 -1.13 -15.90
CA HIS A 63 18.34 -2.16 -15.17
C HIS A 63 18.36 -3.44 -15.99
N ALA A 64 19.43 -4.22 -15.82
CA ALA A 64 19.60 -5.47 -16.56
C ALA A 64 18.47 -6.46 -16.32
N LEU A 65 17.90 -6.47 -15.11
CA LEU A 65 16.85 -7.41 -14.75
C LEU A 65 15.56 -7.22 -15.56
N TRP A 66 15.37 -6.06 -16.16
CA TRP A 66 14.18 -5.79 -16.98
C TRP A 66 14.53 -5.09 -18.29
N SER A 67 15.70 -5.41 -18.86
CA SER A 67 16.11 -4.83 -20.12
C SER A 67 15.38 -5.44 -21.32
N ASP A 68 14.90 -6.68 -21.20
CA ASP A 68 14.13 -7.33 -22.26
C ASP A 68 12.64 -7.02 -22.08
N PRO A 69 11.96 -6.45 -23.12
CA PRO A 69 10.56 -6.04 -22.96
C PRO A 69 9.61 -7.14 -22.52
N ALA A 70 9.75 -8.36 -23.07
CA ALA A 70 8.86 -9.45 -22.67
C ALA A 70 9.13 -9.87 -21.24
N GLY A 71 10.40 -9.92 -20.84
CA GLY A 71 10.79 -10.23 -19.47
C GLY A 71 10.35 -9.16 -18.50
N ALA A 72 10.42 -7.88 -18.94
CA ALA A 72 9.99 -6.76 -18.11
C ALA A 72 8.50 -6.83 -17.81
N GLU A 73 7.68 -7.20 -18.79
CA GLU A 73 6.24 -7.30 -18.60
C GLU A 73 5.89 -8.42 -17.63
N ALA A 74 6.54 -9.56 -17.78
CA ALA A 74 6.34 -10.69 -16.87
C ALA A 74 6.77 -10.34 -15.46
N LEU A 75 7.89 -9.63 -15.33
CA LEU A 75 8.36 -9.20 -14.01
C LEU A 75 7.39 -8.20 -13.37
N LYS A 76 6.87 -7.26 -14.14
CA LYS A 76 5.91 -6.28 -13.61
C LYS A 76 4.70 -6.99 -13.01
N ALA A 77 4.15 -7.98 -13.73
CA ALA A 77 3.01 -8.73 -13.22
C ALA A 77 3.36 -9.45 -11.93
N ARG A 78 4.56 -10.01 -11.86
CA ARG A 78 5.02 -10.71 -10.65
C ARG A 78 5.20 -9.74 -9.48
N LEU A 79 5.71 -8.54 -9.75
CA LEU A 79 5.90 -7.52 -8.70
C LEU A 79 4.56 -6.99 -8.20
N ASP A 80 3.57 -6.86 -9.06
CA ASP A 80 2.23 -6.46 -8.65
C ASP A 80 1.63 -7.49 -7.68
N GLU A 81 1.78 -8.78 -7.99
CA GLU A 81 1.31 -9.86 -7.11
C GLU A 81 2.09 -9.88 -5.80
N LEU A 82 3.42 -9.70 -5.89
CA LEU A 82 4.26 -9.66 -4.69
C LEU A 82 3.85 -8.51 -3.77
N HIS A 83 3.55 -7.36 -4.34
CA HIS A 83 3.14 -6.23 -3.52
C HIS A 83 1.81 -6.49 -2.81
N ARG A 84 0.87 -7.16 -3.49
CA ARG A 84 -0.37 -7.58 -2.83
C ARG A 84 -0.11 -8.53 -1.67
N ALA A 85 0.87 -9.45 -1.83
CA ALA A 85 1.25 -10.33 -0.73
C ALA A 85 1.81 -9.53 0.44
N LYS A 86 2.59 -8.48 0.16
CA LYS A 86 3.10 -7.60 1.21
C LYS A 86 1.96 -6.91 1.95
N ILE A 87 0.92 -6.49 1.21
CA ILE A 87 -0.27 -5.89 1.83
C ILE A 87 -0.97 -6.91 2.74
N ARG A 88 -1.11 -8.16 2.27
CA ARG A 88 -1.72 -9.21 3.10
C ARG A 88 -0.93 -9.46 4.38
N LEU A 89 0.39 -9.40 4.30
CA LEU A 89 1.26 -9.59 5.45
C LEU A 89 1.19 -8.44 6.45
N ALA A 90 1.05 -7.22 5.96
CA ALA A 90 1.15 -6.02 6.78
C ALA A 90 -0.06 -5.84 7.69
N ASP A 91 0.13 -5.08 8.75
CA ASP A 91 -0.96 -4.67 9.64
C ASP A 91 -1.62 -3.40 9.16
N GLU A 92 -0.88 -2.57 8.45
CA GLU A 92 -1.40 -1.33 7.88
C GLU A 92 -0.59 -0.91 6.66
N ALA A 93 -1.16 -0.01 5.87
CA ALA A 93 -0.50 0.55 4.69
C ALA A 93 -0.22 2.03 4.91
N LEU A 94 0.92 2.49 4.41
CA LEU A 94 1.28 3.91 4.40
C LEU A 94 1.51 4.31 2.94
N VAL A 95 0.68 5.21 2.43
CA VAL A 95 0.79 5.70 1.06
C VAL A 95 1.65 6.94 1.06
N VAL A 96 2.71 6.92 0.25
CA VAL A 96 3.71 7.97 0.22
C VAL A 96 3.58 8.78 -1.07
N GLY A 97 3.65 10.11 -0.94
CA GLY A 97 3.69 11.02 -2.08
C GLY A 97 2.42 11.80 -2.27
N ASP A 98 2.54 12.87 -3.04
CA ASP A 98 1.43 13.79 -3.29
C ASP A 98 0.63 13.45 -4.56
N TYR A 99 0.85 12.26 -5.10
CA TYR A 99 0.17 11.79 -6.31
C TYR A 99 -0.04 10.28 -6.21
N ILE A 100 -1.20 9.81 -6.63
CA ILE A 100 -1.44 8.37 -6.73
C ILE A 100 -1.93 8.05 -8.14
N GLY A 101 -1.35 7.01 -8.73
CA GLY A 101 -1.79 6.50 -10.04
C GLY A 101 -2.75 5.33 -9.86
N ASP A 102 -3.07 4.68 -10.97
CA ASP A 102 -4.04 3.59 -10.97
C ASP A 102 -3.60 2.40 -10.14
N SER A 103 -2.31 2.03 -10.21
CA SER A 103 -1.80 0.92 -9.43
C SER A 103 -1.92 1.18 -7.93
N THR A 104 -1.57 2.39 -7.51
CA THR A 104 -1.67 2.75 -6.09
C THR A 104 -3.13 2.80 -5.65
N ARG A 105 -4.04 3.28 -6.49
CA ARG A 105 -5.47 3.26 -6.17
C ARG A 105 -5.95 1.85 -5.93
N ALA A 106 -5.53 0.91 -6.79
CA ALA A 106 -5.91 -0.49 -6.65
C ALA A 106 -5.35 -1.08 -5.35
N GLU A 107 -4.13 -0.73 -4.98
CA GLU A 107 -3.51 -1.18 -3.74
C GLU A 107 -4.26 -0.65 -2.51
N ILE A 108 -4.64 0.61 -2.54
CA ILE A 108 -5.42 1.21 -1.46
C ILE A 108 -6.75 0.49 -1.31
N ALA A 109 -7.46 0.26 -2.42
CA ALA A 109 -8.73 -0.44 -2.40
C ALA A 109 -8.57 -1.84 -1.84
N TYR A 110 -7.50 -2.54 -2.25
CA TYR A 110 -7.23 -3.88 -1.77
C TYR A 110 -6.98 -3.91 -0.27
N ALA A 111 -6.16 -2.99 0.23
CA ALA A 111 -5.89 -2.91 1.67
C ALA A 111 -7.19 -2.66 2.46
N ARG A 112 -8.03 -1.77 1.96
CA ARG A 112 -9.30 -1.45 2.61
C ARG A 112 -10.28 -2.62 2.57
N GLU A 113 -10.31 -3.36 1.46
CA GLU A 113 -11.08 -4.59 1.37
C GLU A 113 -10.69 -5.60 2.44
N LEU A 114 -9.40 -5.65 2.77
CA LEU A 114 -8.90 -6.54 3.81
C LEU A 114 -9.09 -5.96 5.21
N GLY A 115 -9.72 -4.81 5.33
CA GLY A 115 -9.98 -4.17 6.61
C GLY A 115 -8.75 -3.54 7.25
N LYS A 116 -7.71 -3.26 6.48
CA LYS A 116 -6.48 -2.70 7.02
C LYS A 116 -6.51 -1.18 7.02
N PRO A 117 -6.02 -0.54 8.08
CA PRO A 117 -5.90 0.93 8.09
C PRO A 117 -4.95 1.40 7.00
N VAL A 118 -5.26 2.54 6.39
CA VAL A 118 -4.43 3.15 5.37
C VAL A 118 -4.14 4.58 5.79
N ARG A 119 -2.85 4.90 5.94
CA ARG A 119 -2.39 6.25 6.27
C ARG A 119 -1.75 6.86 5.03
N PHE A 120 -1.68 8.17 5.00
CA PHE A 120 -1.13 8.92 3.85
C PHE A 120 -0.15 9.97 4.34
N THR A 121 0.98 10.13 3.64
CA THR A 121 1.86 11.27 3.90
C THR A 121 1.19 12.57 3.42
N HIS A 122 0.29 12.44 2.43
CA HIS A 122 -0.46 13.57 1.89
C HIS A 122 -1.93 13.17 1.85
N PRO A 123 -2.68 13.36 2.95
CA PRO A 123 -4.07 12.88 3.03
C PRO A 123 -4.99 13.39 1.93
N VAL A 124 -4.64 14.50 1.30
CA VAL A 124 -5.46 15.08 0.24
C VAL A 124 -5.60 14.14 -0.97
N VAL A 125 -4.65 13.20 -1.17
CA VAL A 125 -4.73 12.28 -2.30
C VAL A 125 -5.55 11.03 -1.99
N ASP A 126 -6.07 10.89 -0.78
CA ASP A 126 -6.91 9.74 -0.42
C ASP A 126 -8.12 9.67 -1.35
N PRO A 127 -8.28 8.58 -2.12
CA PRO A 127 -9.39 8.46 -3.06
C PRO A 127 -10.77 8.58 -2.41
N GLY A 128 -10.90 8.13 -1.14
CA GLY A 128 -12.16 8.28 -0.43
C GLY A 128 -12.53 9.73 -0.20
N VAL A 129 -11.56 10.54 0.20
CA VAL A 129 -11.77 11.97 0.40
C VAL A 129 -12.09 12.66 -0.92
N ALA A 130 -11.30 12.36 -1.97
CA ALA A 130 -11.53 12.94 -3.28
C ALA A 130 -12.89 12.54 -3.85
N GLY A 131 -13.30 11.29 -3.65
CA GLY A 131 -14.60 10.82 -4.10
C GLY A 131 -15.73 11.54 -3.40
N ASP A 132 -15.62 11.72 -2.09
CA ASP A 132 -16.62 12.45 -1.31
C ASP A 132 -16.77 13.87 -1.80
N ARG A 133 -15.65 14.53 -2.05
CA ARG A 133 -15.70 15.91 -2.53
C ARG A 133 -16.41 16.02 -3.86
N ARG A 134 -16.14 15.08 -4.77
CA ARG A 134 -16.80 15.10 -6.06
C ARG A 134 -18.31 14.93 -5.94
N HIS A 135 -18.73 14.05 -5.07
CA HIS A 135 -20.15 13.82 -4.86
C HIS A 135 -20.82 14.99 -4.14
N GLY A 136 -20.13 15.56 -3.17
CA GLY A 136 -20.70 16.61 -2.36
C GLY A 136 -20.86 17.91 -3.10
N ASP A 137 -19.97 18.18 -4.06
CA ASP A 137 -20.00 19.43 -4.74
C ASP A 137 -20.91 19.48 -5.90
N GLY A 138 -21.27 18.45 -6.30
CA GLY A 138 -21.89 18.57 -7.58
C GLY A 138 -20.94 19.26 -8.46
N PRO A 139 -20.47 20.04 -8.70
CA PRO A 139 -19.38 20.41 -9.56
C PRO A 139 -18.23 21.10 -8.95
N VAL A 140 -17.97 21.41 -8.62
CA VAL A 140 -16.95 21.89 -8.45
C VAL A 140 -16.12 22.29 -8.60
N THR A 141 -16.40 22.54 -8.57
CA THR A 141 -15.66 22.80 -8.80
C THR A 141 -14.98 23.21 -8.75
N THR A 142 -15.19 23.49 -8.73
CA THR A 142 -14.46 23.68 -8.80
C THR A 142 -13.75 23.99 -8.65
N ARG A 143 -13.86 24.13 -8.54
CA ARG A 143 -13.00 24.36 -8.43
C ARG A 143 -12.02 24.34 -8.64
N ALA A 144 -12.26 24.54 -8.77
CA ALA A 144 -11.34 24.42 -9.12
C ALA A 144 -10.50 24.50 -9.03
N GLY A 145 -10.38 24.60 -8.98
CA GLY A 145 -9.47 24.57 -9.02
C GLY A 145 -8.98 24.69 -8.54
N ARG A 146 -9.07 24.85 -8.26
CA ARG A 146 -8.49 25.03 -7.98
C ARG A 146 -7.74 24.95 -8.17
#